data_20504a6e70b9e104a60da987890af17d
#
_entry.id   20504a6e70b9e104a60da987890af17d
#
_cell.length_a   1.000
_cell.length_b   1.000
_cell.length_c   1.000
_cell.angle_alpha   90.00
_cell.angle_beta   90.00
_cell.angle_gamma   90.00
#
_symmetry.space_group_name_H-M   'P 1'
#
loop_
_entity.id
_entity.type
_entity.pdbx_description
1 polymer ?
#
loop_
_entity_poly.entity_id
_entity_poly.type
_entity_poly.pdbx_seq_one_letter_code
_entity_poly.pdbx_strand_id
1 'polypeptide(L)'
;LILGGLMKILIVGSGAREHAIGEKISQSPLCDKIYFAPGNGGTGQVGENVDIKVTDLDGLVAFAEKNKIDFTIVGPEDPLNLGLVDAFEDRGLKIFGPRKEAAKLEGSKAFAKDFMVRHNIATGQYIETSNLNQAIDFTKKLLEESSKAVIKADGLCAGKGVFIVDNLSDTQSQRAEEQDQVDDLLCRQAKHAIHAA
;
A
#
# COMPACT_ATOMS: atom_id res chain seq x y z
N LEU A 1 -4.66 35.46 15.99
CA LEU A 1 -3.54 34.98 16.84
C LEU A 1 -3.73 33.48 17.04
N ILE A 2 -2.98 32.66 16.30
CA ILE A 2 -2.90 31.23 16.53
C ILE A 2 -1.96 31.05 17.73
N LEU A 3 -2.53 30.86 18.91
CA LEU A 3 -1.81 30.45 20.14
C LEU A 3 -1.55 28.92 20.07
N GLY A 4 -0.97 28.46 18.96
CA GLY A 4 -0.46 27.09 18.84
C GLY A 4 1.06 27.13 18.97
N GLY A 5 1.62 26.34 19.88
CA GLY A 5 3.07 26.14 19.95
C GLY A 5 3.62 25.58 18.65
N LEU A 6 4.94 25.69 18.47
CA LEU A 6 5.63 25.06 17.35
C LEU A 6 5.47 23.52 17.43
N MET A 7 5.29 22.88 16.28
CA MET A 7 4.95 21.45 16.18
C MET A 7 6.15 20.59 15.83
N LYS A 8 6.28 19.46 16.52
CA LYS A 8 7.18 18.37 16.16
C LYS A 8 6.41 17.36 15.32
N ILE A 9 6.90 17.07 14.13
CA ILE A 9 6.25 16.21 13.15
C ILE A 9 7.07 14.93 12.97
N LEU A 10 6.41 13.78 12.97
CA LEU A 10 6.99 12.52 12.55
C LEU A 10 6.44 12.14 11.17
N ILE A 11 7.32 11.85 10.22
CA ILE A 11 6.96 11.34 8.90
C ILE A 11 7.46 9.89 8.81
N VAL A 12 6.53 8.95 8.70
CA VAL A 12 6.84 7.52 8.56
C VAL A 12 7.03 7.19 7.10
N GLY A 13 8.21 6.67 6.74
CA GLY A 13 8.59 6.27 5.40
C GLY A 13 9.97 6.75 4.99
N SER A 14 10.41 6.33 3.79
CA SER A 14 11.76 6.58 3.27
C SER A 14 11.80 6.96 1.78
N GLY A 15 10.64 7.15 1.15
CA GLY A 15 10.54 7.43 -0.27
C GLY A 15 10.63 8.92 -0.63
N ALA A 16 10.54 9.19 -1.92
CA ALA A 16 10.50 10.56 -2.45
C ALA A 16 9.24 11.33 -2.01
N ARG A 17 8.13 10.61 -1.80
CA ARG A 17 6.87 11.18 -1.28
C ARG A 17 7.07 11.79 0.10
N GLU A 18 7.66 11.03 1.01
CA GLU A 18 7.93 11.46 2.39
C GLU A 18 8.92 12.61 2.42
N HIS A 19 9.95 12.59 1.56
CA HIS A 19 10.89 13.69 1.41
C HIS A 19 10.18 14.98 0.95
N ALA A 20 9.37 14.91 -0.10
CA ALA A 20 8.62 16.07 -0.62
C ALA A 20 7.61 16.63 0.42
N ILE A 21 6.94 15.76 1.18
CA ILE A 21 6.05 16.17 2.27
C ILE A 21 6.85 16.91 3.34
N GLY A 22 7.98 16.38 3.77
CA GLY A 22 8.84 16.99 4.78
C GLY A 22 9.40 18.33 4.33
N GLU A 23 9.89 18.42 3.09
CA GLU A 23 10.37 19.67 2.50
C GLU A 23 9.27 20.74 2.49
N LYS A 24 8.04 20.35 2.15
CA LYS A 24 6.91 21.31 2.20
C LYS A 24 6.56 21.72 3.61
N ILE A 25 6.55 20.82 4.58
CA ILE A 25 6.24 21.09 5.98
C ILE A 25 7.33 21.99 6.61
N SER A 26 8.61 21.80 6.26
CA SER A 26 9.71 22.59 6.80
C SER A 26 9.58 24.11 6.52
N GLN A 27 8.84 24.48 5.48
CA GLN A 27 8.55 25.87 5.12
C GLN A 27 7.46 26.50 6.00
N SER A 28 6.78 25.73 6.84
CA SER A 28 5.72 26.22 7.71
C SER A 28 6.29 26.91 8.94
N PRO A 29 5.82 28.13 9.28
CA PRO A 29 6.21 28.79 10.52
C PRO A 29 5.70 28.08 11.79
N LEU A 30 4.86 27.05 11.65
CA LEU A 30 4.37 26.23 12.75
C LEU A 30 5.23 24.98 12.96
N CYS A 31 6.17 24.69 12.07
CA CYS A 31 7.05 23.53 12.17
C CYS A 31 8.28 23.87 13.02
N ASP A 32 8.45 23.15 14.14
CA ASP A 32 9.64 23.22 14.97
C ASP A 32 10.70 22.21 14.52
N LYS A 33 10.27 20.95 14.39
CA LYS A 33 11.19 19.86 14.07
C LYS A 33 10.48 18.76 13.29
N ILE A 34 11.18 18.18 12.32
CA ILE A 34 10.73 17.03 11.54
C ILE A 34 11.64 15.84 11.84
N TYR A 35 11.01 14.70 12.09
CA TYR A 35 11.63 13.39 12.16
C TYR A 35 11.14 12.51 11.03
N PHE A 36 12.03 11.68 10.49
CA PHE A 36 11.68 10.69 9.47
C PHE A 36 12.03 9.29 9.96
N ALA A 37 11.11 8.34 9.85
CA ALA A 37 11.31 6.96 10.27
C ALA A 37 11.04 5.99 9.10
N PRO A 38 12.10 5.36 8.52
CA PRO A 38 13.53 5.55 8.79
C PRO A 38 14.14 6.74 8.04
N GLY A 39 13.46 7.35 7.07
CA GLY A 39 14.01 8.38 6.21
C GLY A 39 15.00 7.86 5.16
N ASN A 40 15.71 8.78 4.50
CA ASN A 40 16.71 8.50 3.48
C ASN A 40 17.80 9.59 3.48
N GLY A 41 18.75 9.54 2.55
CA GLY A 41 19.84 10.52 2.46
C GLY A 41 19.36 11.96 2.19
N GLY A 42 18.25 12.14 1.46
CA GLY A 42 17.67 13.47 1.20
C GLY A 42 16.91 14.02 2.40
N THR A 43 16.15 13.17 3.10
CA THR A 43 15.35 13.59 4.26
C THR A 43 16.21 14.09 5.41
N GLY A 44 17.46 13.59 5.54
CA GLY A 44 18.42 14.07 6.52
C GLY A 44 18.87 15.54 6.32
N GLN A 45 18.59 16.14 5.15
CA GLN A 45 18.84 17.57 4.91
C GLN A 45 17.67 18.46 5.36
N VAL A 46 16.50 17.86 5.54
CA VAL A 46 15.24 18.55 5.88
C VAL A 46 14.88 18.37 7.36
N GLY A 47 15.25 17.23 7.95
CA GLY A 47 14.94 16.87 9.33
C GLY A 47 15.91 15.81 9.85
N GLU A 48 15.52 15.15 10.92
CA GLU A 48 16.31 14.10 11.57
C GLU A 48 15.78 12.71 11.19
N ASN A 49 16.65 11.87 10.64
CA ASN A 49 16.32 10.48 10.39
C ASN A 49 16.47 9.65 11.67
N VAL A 50 15.51 8.80 11.97
CA VAL A 50 15.53 7.89 13.12
C VAL A 50 15.45 6.44 12.64
N ASP A 51 16.33 5.59 13.10
CA ASP A 51 16.45 4.19 12.67
C ASP A 51 15.32 3.32 13.28
N ILE A 52 14.09 3.57 12.83
CA ILE A 52 12.90 2.79 13.17
C ILE A 52 12.24 2.35 11.87
N LYS A 53 12.06 1.04 11.69
CA LYS A 53 11.41 0.50 10.51
C LYS A 53 9.93 0.90 10.45
N VAL A 54 9.39 1.10 9.25
CA VAL A 54 7.96 1.42 9.05
C VAL A 54 7.02 0.34 9.60
N THR A 55 7.49 -0.89 9.71
CA THR A 55 6.75 -2.04 10.25
C THR A 55 6.89 -2.25 11.76
N ASP A 56 7.75 -1.48 12.42
CA ASP A 56 7.91 -1.51 13.88
C ASP A 56 6.94 -0.52 14.55
N LEU A 57 5.67 -0.96 14.65
CA LEU A 57 4.59 -0.13 15.17
C LEU A 57 4.85 0.32 16.61
N ASP A 58 5.31 -0.61 17.47
CA ASP A 58 5.58 -0.34 18.88
C ASP A 58 6.72 0.67 19.03
N GLY A 59 7.79 0.52 18.23
CA GLY A 59 8.91 1.46 18.20
C GLY A 59 8.51 2.86 17.76
N LEU A 60 7.62 2.97 16.74
CA LEU A 60 7.08 4.24 16.27
C LEU A 60 6.22 4.93 17.33
N VAL A 61 5.33 4.18 18.00
CA VAL A 61 4.49 4.70 19.09
C VAL A 61 5.35 5.19 20.24
N ALA A 62 6.28 4.36 20.71
CA ALA A 62 7.18 4.72 21.82
C ALA A 62 8.04 5.95 21.49
N PHE A 63 8.51 6.07 20.24
CA PHE A 63 9.25 7.24 19.79
C PHE A 63 8.38 8.49 19.83
N ALA A 64 7.14 8.41 19.34
CA ALA A 64 6.22 9.54 19.32
C ALA A 64 5.88 10.02 20.75
N GLU A 65 5.60 9.11 21.67
CA GLU A 65 5.37 9.45 23.08
C GLU A 65 6.59 10.10 23.73
N LYS A 66 7.77 9.46 23.62
CA LYS A 66 9.03 9.93 24.24
C LYS A 66 9.43 11.31 23.76
N ASN A 67 9.29 11.58 22.46
CA ASN A 67 9.71 12.85 21.85
C ASN A 67 8.61 13.91 21.83
N LYS A 68 7.41 13.58 22.33
CA LYS A 68 6.23 14.45 22.35
C LYS A 68 5.91 14.95 20.93
N ILE A 69 5.75 14.00 20.01
CA ILE A 69 5.35 14.30 18.63
C ILE A 69 3.92 14.85 18.62
N ASP A 70 3.74 16.02 18.01
CA ASP A 70 2.44 16.69 17.95
C ASP A 70 1.55 16.12 16.85
N PHE A 71 2.17 15.63 15.75
CA PHE A 71 1.45 15.08 14.61
C PHE A 71 2.31 14.11 13.80
N THR A 72 1.73 12.98 13.38
CA THR A 72 2.42 11.96 12.58
C THR A 72 1.76 11.84 11.21
N ILE A 73 2.56 11.66 10.17
CA ILE A 73 2.11 11.44 8.79
C ILE A 73 2.69 10.12 8.30
N VAL A 74 1.83 9.27 7.73
CA VAL A 74 2.24 7.96 7.19
C VAL A 74 2.27 8.03 5.67
N GLY A 75 3.44 7.78 5.09
CA GLY A 75 3.61 7.80 3.65
C GLY A 75 3.31 6.46 2.96
N PRO A 76 3.93 5.33 3.38
CA PRO A 76 3.74 4.03 2.74
C PRO A 76 2.50 3.30 3.26
N GLU A 77 2.03 2.34 2.46
CA GLU A 77 0.86 1.53 2.74
C GLU A 77 1.09 0.42 3.78
N ASP A 78 2.31 -0.11 3.89
CA ASP A 78 2.63 -1.23 4.79
C ASP A 78 2.25 -0.96 6.25
N PRO A 79 2.70 0.12 6.91
CA PRO A 79 2.33 0.41 8.28
C PRO A 79 0.83 0.67 8.45
N LEU A 80 0.14 1.19 7.43
CA LEU A 80 -1.31 1.40 7.45
C LEU A 80 -2.05 0.06 7.50
N ASN A 81 -1.65 -0.89 6.65
CA ASN A 81 -2.22 -2.24 6.62
C ASN A 81 -1.89 -3.05 7.89
N LEU A 82 -0.78 -2.74 8.56
CA LEU A 82 -0.45 -3.33 9.86
C LEU A 82 -1.25 -2.71 11.02
N GLY A 83 -1.82 -1.49 10.84
CA GLY A 83 -2.67 -0.84 11.83
C GLY A 83 -1.96 0.25 12.65
N LEU A 84 -0.96 0.92 12.07
CA LEU A 84 -0.23 1.99 12.75
C LEU A 84 -1.15 3.11 13.23
N VAL A 85 -2.15 3.49 12.41
CA VAL A 85 -3.11 4.54 12.78
C VAL A 85 -3.90 4.15 14.01
N ASP A 86 -4.41 2.91 14.04
CA ASP A 86 -5.16 2.39 15.18
C ASP A 86 -4.30 2.39 16.44
N ALA A 87 -3.02 1.94 16.36
CA ALA A 87 -2.10 1.92 17.48
C ALA A 87 -1.77 3.31 18.06
N PHE A 88 -1.68 4.33 17.20
CA PHE A 88 -1.47 5.72 17.60
C PHE A 88 -2.72 6.31 18.27
N GLU A 89 -3.89 6.10 17.66
CA GLU A 89 -5.14 6.61 18.19
C GLU A 89 -5.50 6.00 19.54
N ASP A 90 -5.21 4.70 19.76
CA ASP A 90 -5.38 4.02 21.05
C ASP A 90 -4.53 4.63 22.18
N ARG A 91 -3.47 5.34 21.82
CA ARG A 91 -2.60 6.11 22.75
C ARG A 91 -2.91 7.60 22.77
N GLY A 92 -3.96 8.04 22.07
CA GLY A 92 -4.33 9.46 21.96
C GLY A 92 -3.34 10.30 21.16
N LEU A 93 -2.46 9.67 20.38
CA LEU A 93 -1.49 10.34 19.50
C LEU A 93 -2.17 10.75 18.19
N LYS A 94 -1.84 11.94 17.70
CA LYS A 94 -2.41 12.45 16.44
C LYS A 94 -1.62 11.89 15.25
N ILE A 95 -2.37 11.29 14.32
CA ILE A 95 -1.79 10.68 13.12
C ILE A 95 -2.69 10.93 11.91
N PHE A 96 -2.08 11.07 10.74
CA PHE A 96 -2.77 11.15 9.45
C PHE A 96 -2.51 9.87 8.64
N GLY A 97 -3.59 9.21 8.31
CA GLY A 97 -3.63 7.99 7.51
C GLY A 97 -4.97 7.26 7.71
N PRO A 98 -5.33 6.32 6.83
CA PRO A 98 -6.49 5.47 7.04
C PRO A 98 -6.21 4.44 8.15
N ARG A 99 -7.23 4.11 8.94
CA ARG A 99 -7.20 2.97 9.85
C ARG A 99 -7.04 1.66 9.06
N LYS A 100 -6.60 0.61 9.74
CA LYS A 100 -6.35 -0.72 9.16
C LYS A 100 -7.50 -1.23 8.29
N GLU A 101 -8.73 -1.09 8.75
CA GLU A 101 -9.90 -1.53 7.98
C GLU A 101 -10.08 -0.75 6.66
N ALA A 102 -9.83 0.55 6.64
CA ALA A 102 -9.90 1.37 5.44
C ALA A 102 -8.68 1.17 4.53
N ALA A 103 -7.51 0.89 5.10
CA ALA A 103 -6.28 0.60 4.36
C ALA A 103 -6.40 -0.67 3.50
N LYS A 104 -7.33 -1.58 3.81
CA LYS A 104 -7.64 -2.76 2.98
C LYS A 104 -8.05 -2.41 1.55
N LEU A 105 -8.62 -1.22 1.31
CA LEU A 105 -8.96 -0.76 -0.04
C LEU A 105 -7.73 -0.65 -0.96
N GLU A 106 -6.56 -0.38 -0.40
CA GLU A 106 -5.28 -0.39 -1.12
C GLU A 106 -4.56 -1.75 -0.96
N GLY A 107 -4.63 -2.34 0.23
CA GLY A 107 -3.91 -3.54 0.59
C GLY A 107 -4.43 -4.83 -0.04
N SER A 108 -5.71 -4.90 -0.42
CA SER A 108 -6.33 -6.08 -1.06
C SER A 108 -7.15 -5.67 -2.26
N LYS A 109 -6.76 -6.17 -3.43
CA LYS A 109 -7.47 -5.93 -4.69
C LYS A 109 -8.83 -6.59 -4.70
N ALA A 110 -8.93 -7.79 -4.12
CA ALA A 110 -10.19 -8.52 -3.97
C ALA A 110 -11.16 -7.74 -3.09
N PHE A 111 -10.72 -7.27 -1.92
CA PHE A 111 -11.55 -6.44 -1.04
C PHE A 111 -12.01 -5.14 -1.72
N ALA A 112 -11.11 -4.45 -2.43
CA ALA A 112 -11.45 -3.22 -3.15
C ALA A 112 -12.50 -3.47 -4.24
N LYS A 113 -12.39 -4.57 -4.99
CA LYS A 113 -13.36 -4.94 -6.04
C LYS A 113 -14.72 -5.30 -5.45
N ASP A 114 -14.75 -6.12 -4.40
CA ASP A 114 -15.98 -6.46 -3.69
C ASP A 114 -16.66 -5.20 -3.12
N PHE A 115 -15.87 -4.30 -2.52
CA PHE A 115 -16.35 -3.01 -2.05
C PHE A 115 -17.00 -2.18 -3.19
N MET A 116 -16.33 -2.09 -4.34
CA MET A 116 -16.86 -1.35 -5.50
C MET A 116 -18.21 -1.92 -5.97
N VAL A 117 -18.31 -3.26 -6.07
CA VAL A 117 -19.57 -3.92 -6.47
C VAL A 117 -20.68 -3.66 -5.45
N ARG A 118 -20.41 -3.84 -4.15
CA ARG A 118 -21.41 -3.60 -3.10
C ARG A 118 -21.92 -2.16 -3.04
N HIS A 119 -21.09 -1.22 -3.44
CA HIS A 119 -21.42 0.21 -3.41
C HIS A 119 -21.77 0.80 -4.78
N ASN A 120 -21.99 -0.06 -5.80
CA ASN A 120 -22.32 0.34 -7.17
C ASN A 120 -21.30 1.34 -7.78
N ILE A 121 -20.02 1.20 -7.43
CA ILE A 121 -18.93 1.94 -8.04
C ILE A 121 -18.52 1.21 -9.32
N ALA A 122 -18.48 1.94 -10.44
CA ALA A 122 -18.13 1.36 -11.74
C ALA A 122 -16.73 0.71 -11.68
N THR A 123 -16.66 -0.55 -12.10
CA THR A 123 -15.42 -1.33 -12.17
C THR A 123 -15.53 -2.39 -13.24
N GLY A 124 -14.39 -2.82 -13.81
CA GLY A 124 -14.35 -3.93 -14.76
C GLY A 124 -14.77 -5.26 -14.11
N GLN A 125 -15.20 -6.22 -14.94
CA GLN A 125 -15.50 -7.58 -14.50
C GLN A 125 -14.28 -8.18 -13.80
N TYR A 126 -14.50 -9.00 -12.77
CA TYR A 126 -13.44 -9.66 -12.06
C TYR A 126 -13.88 -10.98 -11.44
N ILE A 127 -12.93 -11.83 -11.14
CA ILE A 127 -13.08 -12.99 -10.27
C ILE A 127 -11.93 -13.06 -9.28
N GLU A 128 -12.22 -13.44 -8.06
CA GLU A 128 -11.22 -13.86 -7.09
C GLU A 128 -11.20 -15.38 -7.05
N THR A 129 -10.06 -16.00 -7.32
CA THR A 129 -9.96 -17.47 -7.34
C THR A 129 -8.55 -17.94 -7.01
N SER A 130 -8.47 -19.09 -6.35
CA SER A 130 -7.25 -19.89 -6.20
C SER A 130 -7.26 -21.12 -7.11
N ASN A 131 -8.32 -21.28 -7.95
CA ASN A 131 -8.47 -22.43 -8.83
C ASN A 131 -8.04 -22.05 -10.26
N LEU A 132 -6.99 -22.72 -10.74
CA LEU A 132 -6.42 -22.48 -12.07
C LEU A 132 -7.44 -22.61 -13.20
N ASN A 133 -8.31 -23.63 -13.17
CA ASN A 133 -9.30 -23.83 -14.24
C ASN A 133 -10.33 -22.68 -14.29
N GLN A 134 -10.79 -22.24 -13.10
CA GLN A 134 -11.68 -21.05 -13.03
C GLN A 134 -10.98 -19.79 -13.55
N ALA A 135 -9.70 -19.63 -13.22
CA ALA A 135 -8.89 -18.53 -13.71
C ALA A 135 -8.81 -18.53 -15.25
N ILE A 136 -8.49 -19.70 -15.83
CA ILE A 136 -8.40 -19.88 -17.29
C ILE A 136 -9.75 -19.61 -17.97
N ASP A 137 -10.83 -20.19 -17.46
CA ASP A 137 -12.17 -20.05 -18.08
C ASP A 137 -12.65 -18.60 -18.03
N PHE A 138 -12.42 -17.91 -16.92
CA PHE A 138 -12.77 -16.50 -16.82
C PHE A 138 -11.88 -15.61 -17.72
N THR A 139 -10.59 -15.91 -17.83
CA THR A 139 -9.68 -15.19 -18.74
C THR A 139 -10.12 -15.37 -20.20
N LYS A 140 -10.51 -16.59 -20.62
CA LYS A 140 -11.06 -16.85 -21.94
C LYS A 140 -12.28 -15.96 -22.23
N LYS A 141 -13.24 -15.98 -21.30
CA LYS A 141 -14.44 -15.15 -21.43
C LYS A 141 -14.09 -13.66 -21.57
N LEU A 142 -13.16 -13.15 -20.78
CA LEU A 142 -12.74 -11.75 -20.87
C LEU A 142 -12.08 -11.43 -22.21
N LEU A 143 -11.28 -12.33 -22.78
CA LEU A 143 -10.62 -12.15 -24.08
C LEU A 143 -11.61 -12.21 -25.25
N GLU A 144 -12.76 -12.86 -25.09
CA GLU A 144 -13.85 -12.82 -26.07
C GLU A 144 -14.59 -11.47 -26.08
N GLU A 145 -14.69 -10.82 -24.90
CA GLU A 145 -15.39 -9.54 -24.72
C GLU A 145 -14.47 -8.32 -24.89
N SER A 146 -13.19 -8.49 -24.59
CA SER A 146 -12.16 -7.45 -24.64
C SER A 146 -10.87 -8.00 -25.22
N SER A 147 -10.01 -7.15 -25.76
CA SER A 147 -8.72 -7.58 -26.35
C SER A 147 -7.68 -7.95 -25.29
N LYS A 148 -7.95 -7.74 -24.01
CA LYS A 148 -6.98 -7.93 -22.92
C LYS A 148 -7.64 -8.40 -21.63
N ALA A 149 -6.93 -9.27 -20.92
CA ALA A 149 -7.23 -9.63 -19.54
C ALA A 149 -6.02 -9.31 -18.64
N VAL A 150 -6.27 -8.99 -17.37
CA VAL A 150 -5.20 -8.70 -16.41
C VAL A 150 -5.34 -9.62 -15.22
N ILE A 151 -4.30 -10.40 -14.97
CA ILE A 151 -4.17 -11.28 -13.81
C ILE A 151 -3.34 -10.56 -12.75
N LYS A 152 -3.83 -10.51 -11.51
CA LYS A 152 -3.14 -9.85 -10.41
C LYS A 152 -3.08 -10.76 -9.19
N ALA A 153 -1.92 -10.86 -8.57
CA ALA A 153 -1.84 -11.43 -7.23
C ALA A 153 -2.56 -10.50 -6.22
N ASP A 154 -3.31 -11.09 -5.29
CA ASP A 154 -3.89 -10.31 -4.19
C ASP A 154 -2.83 -9.98 -3.13
N GLY A 155 -2.96 -8.80 -2.51
CA GLY A 155 -2.02 -8.28 -1.52
C GLY A 155 -1.00 -7.29 -2.07
N LEU A 156 -0.07 -6.87 -1.19
CA LEU A 156 0.99 -5.92 -1.49
C LEU A 156 2.16 -6.65 -2.15
N CYS A 157 2.33 -6.46 -3.46
CA CYS A 157 3.36 -7.10 -4.27
C CYS A 157 4.41 -6.12 -4.81
N ALA A 158 4.50 -4.90 -4.26
CA ALA A 158 5.48 -3.87 -4.65
C ALA A 158 5.56 -3.63 -6.18
N GLY A 159 4.40 -3.59 -6.85
CA GLY A 159 4.30 -3.41 -8.31
C GLY A 159 4.60 -4.67 -9.13
N LYS A 160 4.89 -5.80 -8.49
CA LYS A 160 5.06 -7.12 -9.10
C LYS A 160 3.77 -7.93 -9.00
N GLY A 161 3.66 -9.02 -9.80
CA GLY A 161 2.46 -9.89 -9.75
C GLY A 161 1.26 -9.30 -10.52
N VAL A 162 1.51 -8.55 -11.59
CA VAL A 162 0.50 -8.11 -12.56
C VAL A 162 0.90 -8.63 -13.93
N PHE A 163 0.03 -9.42 -14.55
CA PHE A 163 0.24 -10.02 -15.87
C PHE A 163 -0.87 -9.55 -16.81
N ILE A 164 -0.49 -9.03 -17.97
CA ILE A 164 -1.41 -8.65 -19.04
C ILE A 164 -1.40 -9.75 -20.07
N VAL A 165 -2.58 -10.29 -20.39
CA VAL A 165 -2.78 -11.38 -21.32
C VAL A 165 -3.56 -10.86 -22.52
N ASP A 166 -2.99 -10.97 -23.72
CA ASP A 166 -3.59 -10.51 -24.99
C ASP A 166 -4.17 -11.66 -25.80
N ASN A 167 -3.70 -12.90 -25.58
CA ASN A 167 -4.20 -14.12 -26.22
C ASN A 167 -3.90 -15.35 -25.35
N LEU A 168 -4.60 -16.47 -25.66
CA LEU A 168 -4.46 -17.72 -24.91
C LEU A 168 -3.18 -18.49 -25.21
N SER A 169 -2.53 -18.24 -26.35
CA SER A 169 -1.26 -18.87 -26.68
C SER A 169 -0.10 -18.33 -25.84
N ASP A 170 -0.17 -17.07 -25.42
CA ASP A 170 0.78 -16.48 -24.49
C ASP A 170 0.65 -17.10 -23.09
N THR A 171 -0.58 -17.47 -22.71
CA THR A 171 -0.82 -18.24 -21.47
C THR A 171 -0.16 -19.64 -21.51
N GLN A 172 0.08 -20.20 -22.70
CA GLN A 172 0.68 -21.53 -22.88
C GLN A 172 2.19 -21.50 -23.17
N SER A 173 2.71 -20.48 -23.85
CA SER A 173 4.13 -20.37 -24.21
C SER A 173 4.95 -19.64 -23.14
N GLN A 174 4.39 -18.70 -22.40
CA GLN A 174 4.96 -18.20 -21.15
C GLN A 174 4.96 -19.27 -20.03
N ARG A 175 4.20 -20.36 -20.21
CA ARG A 175 4.23 -21.53 -19.34
C ARG A 175 5.58 -22.23 -19.20
N ALA A 176 6.50 -22.09 -20.12
CA ALA A 176 7.77 -22.84 -20.05
C ALA A 176 8.88 -22.09 -19.30
N GLU A 177 8.85 -20.74 -19.27
CA GLU A 177 9.86 -19.92 -18.58
C GLU A 177 9.29 -19.17 -17.36
N GLU A 178 7.98 -18.89 -17.33
CA GLU A 178 7.28 -18.22 -16.22
C GLU A 178 6.41 -19.20 -15.39
N GLN A 179 6.24 -20.44 -15.84
CA GLN A 179 5.45 -21.47 -15.13
C GLN A 179 5.98 -21.64 -13.70
N ASP A 180 7.30 -21.67 -13.51
CA ASP A 180 7.93 -21.73 -12.19
C ASP A 180 7.63 -20.49 -11.33
N GLN A 181 7.49 -19.30 -11.95
CA GLN A 181 7.18 -18.06 -11.23
C GLN A 181 5.68 -17.94 -10.94
N VAL A 182 4.82 -18.36 -11.87
CA VAL A 182 3.36 -18.33 -11.70
C VAL A 182 2.91 -19.46 -10.76
N ASP A 183 3.46 -20.67 -10.89
CA ASP A 183 3.17 -21.78 -9.98
C ASP A 183 3.75 -21.51 -8.58
N ASP A 184 4.90 -20.87 -8.47
CA ASP A 184 5.46 -20.43 -7.19
C ASP A 184 4.61 -19.28 -6.58
N LEU A 185 4.11 -18.38 -7.39
CA LEU A 185 3.18 -17.31 -6.96
C LEU A 185 1.80 -17.89 -6.59
N LEU A 186 1.28 -18.85 -7.40
CA LEU A 186 0.02 -19.54 -7.14
C LEU A 186 0.11 -20.50 -5.94
N CYS A 187 1.26 -21.13 -5.70
CA CYS A 187 1.49 -22.00 -4.55
C CYS A 187 1.80 -21.26 -3.26
N ARG A 188 2.41 -20.07 -3.32
CA ARG A 188 2.83 -19.32 -2.14
C ARG A 188 1.79 -18.31 -1.63
N GLN A 189 0.83 -17.89 -2.47
CA GLN A 189 -0.22 -16.93 -2.08
C GLN A 189 -1.60 -17.44 -2.52
N ALA A 190 -2.40 -17.83 -1.55
CA ALA A 190 -3.66 -18.59 -1.74
C ALA A 190 -4.82 -17.82 -2.40
N LYS A 191 -4.63 -16.60 -2.94
CA LYS A 191 -5.71 -15.83 -3.57
C LYS A 191 -5.21 -14.95 -4.71
N HIS A 192 -5.94 -14.97 -5.83
CA HIS A 192 -5.66 -14.16 -7.02
C HIS A 192 -6.93 -13.42 -7.45
N ALA A 193 -6.78 -12.18 -7.91
CA ALA A 193 -7.86 -11.43 -8.51
C ALA A 193 -7.58 -11.26 -10.03
N ILE A 194 -8.52 -11.66 -10.89
CA ILE A 194 -8.43 -11.54 -12.34
C ILE A 194 -9.42 -10.48 -12.81
N HIS A 195 -8.96 -9.56 -13.63
CA HIS A 195 -9.75 -8.41 -14.07
C HIS A 195 -9.77 -8.25 -15.58
N ALA A 196 -10.86 -7.66 -16.12
CA ALA A 196 -10.86 -7.07 -17.44
C ALA A 196 -9.99 -5.79 -17.45
N ALA A 197 -9.25 -5.57 -18.52
CA ALA A 197 -8.47 -4.35 -18.77
C ALA A 197 -9.37 -3.25 -19.34
#